data_3baef2b31e39bfcdadd188f9e50ca2ad
#
_entry.id   3baef2b31e39bfcdadd188f9e50ca2ad
#
_cell.length_a   1.000
_cell.length_b   1.000
_cell.length_c   1.000
_cell.angle_alpha   90.00
_cell.angle_beta   90.00
_cell.angle_gamma   90.00
#
_symmetry.space_group_name_H-M   'P 1'
#
loop_
_entity.id
_entity.type
_entity.pdbx_description
1 polymer ?
#
loop_
_entity_poly.entity_id
_entity_poly.type
_entity_poly.pdbx_seq_one_letter_code
_entity_poly.pdbx_strand_id
1 'polypeptide(L)'
;MTTLNISNKILNWYDNNKRDLPWRHPKSKEQSHYYTLISEFMLQQTQVKTVIPYFKKFVYEIPNIKSLSKVDDRKLLKLWEGLGYYSRAKNLKRTAKLILKRKKKHLLPDTLKDLKELPGIGDYTSKAILALEYNRKVIPLDGNIERLIKRIFYLRKINEIKKENLILKTHLLGYSSRQRDYVQALMELGSLICKPSDPLCNNCPINNKCCLLY
;
A
#
# COMPACT_ATOMS: atom_id res chain seq x y z
N MET A 1 5.42 6.78 -26.88
CA MET A 1 4.18 7.08 -26.09
C MET A 1 4.59 7.52 -24.70
N THR A 2 4.11 8.70 -24.26
CA THR A 2 4.54 9.25 -22.98
C THR A 2 3.87 8.51 -21.81
N THR A 3 4.64 8.19 -20.77
CA THR A 3 4.19 7.60 -19.49
C THR A 3 3.06 8.39 -18.84
N LEU A 4 2.96 9.69 -19.10
CA LEU A 4 1.90 10.60 -18.65
C LEU A 4 0.49 10.16 -19.08
N ASN A 5 0.36 9.51 -20.24
CA ASN A 5 -0.94 9.07 -20.76
C ASN A 5 -1.46 7.81 -20.01
N ILE A 6 -0.57 6.96 -19.50
CA ILE A 6 -0.97 5.77 -18.72
C ILE A 6 -1.49 6.20 -17.34
N SER A 7 -0.76 7.07 -16.65
CA SER A 7 -1.14 7.52 -15.31
C SER A 7 -2.49 8.24 -15.30
N ASN A 8 -2.76 9.11 -16.28
CA ASN A 8 -4.04 9.82 -16.39
C ASN A 8 -5.22 8.87 -16.63
N LYS A 9 -5.07 7.88 -17.52
CA LYS A 9 -6.14 6.88 -17.76
C LYS A 9 -6.46 6.06 -16.52
N ILE A 10 -5.43 5.63 -15.80
CA ILE A 10 -5.59 4.86 -14.57
C ILE A 10 -6.24 5.72 -13.47
N LEU A 11 -5.85 6.98 -13.33
CA LEU A 11 -6.45 7.89 -12.36
C LEU A 11 -7.91 8.19 -12.66
N ASN A 12 -8.27 8.45 -13.93
CA ASN A 12 -9.66 8.68 -14.34
C ASN A 12 -10.55 7.47 -14.02
N TRP A 13 -10.03 6.26 -14.28
CA TRP A 13 -10.72 5.05 -13.88
C TRP A 13 -10.87 4.95 -12.35
N TYR A 14 -9.81 5.22 -11.61
CA TYR A 14 -9.79 5.15 -10.14
C TYR A 14 -10.79 6.10 -9.51
N ASP A 15 -10.90 7.31 -10.00
CA ASP A 15 -11.82 8.32 -9.46
C ASP A 15 -13.28 7.83 -9.46
N ASN A 16 -13.65 6.98 -10.45
CA ASN A 16 -15.00 6.44 -10.60
C ASN A 16 -15.20 5.02 -10.03
N ASN A 17 -14.12 4.29 -9.73
CA ASN A 17 -14.20 2.86 -9.38
C ASN A 17 -13.52 2.49 -8.06
N LYS A 18 -12.93 3.44 -7.35
CA LYS A 18 -12.21 3.18 -6.10
C LYS A 18 -13.13 2.62 -5.03
N ARG A 19 -12.67 1.58 -4.33
CA ARG A 19 -13.37 1.03 -3.17
C ARG A 19 -13.43 2.05 -2.03
N ASP A 20 -14.55 2.06 -1.33
CA ASP A 20 -14.67 2.76 -0.06
C ASP A 20 -14.00 1.95 1.06
N LEU A 21 -12.82 2.39 1.51
CA LEU A 21 -12.03 1.69 2.51
C LEU A 21 -11.87 2.57 3.77
N PRO A 22 -12.11 2.00 4.98
CA PRO A 22 -12.19 2.80 6.21
C PRO A 22 -10.90 3.58 6.54
N TRP A 23 -9.74 3.12 6.10
CA TRP A 23 -8.46 3.82 6.29
C TRP A 23 -8.21 4.99 5.33
N ARG A 24 -9.14 5.23 4.38
CA ARG A 24 -9.07 6.36 3.42
C ARG A 24 -9.81 7.61 3.90
N HIS A 25 -10.45 7.58 5.08
CA HIS A 25 -11.25 8.68 5.64
C HIS A 25 -10.67 9.22 6.97
N PRO A 26 -9.40 9.62 7.02
CA PRO A 26 -8.84 10.25 8.22
C PRO A 26 -9.39 11.67 8.37
N LYS A 27 -9.57 12.10 9.65
CA LYS A 27 -10.04 13.45 9.99
C LYS A 27 -8.90 14.44 10.25
N SER A 28 -7.66 13.97 10.38
CA SER A 28 -6.46 14.78 10.57
C SER A 28 -5.25 14.13 9.91
N LYS A 29 -4.16 14.89 9.80
CA LYS A 29 -2.88 14.38 9.30
C LYS A 29 -2.32 13.26 10.18
N GLU A 30 -2.37 13.43 11.49
CA GLU A 30 -1.92 12.42 12.46
C GLU A 30 -2.72 11.12 12.33
N GLN A 31 -4.03 11.26 12.12
CA GLN A 31 -4.90 10.11 11.91
C GLN A 31 -4.63 9.44 10.56
N SER A 32 -4.31 10.21 9.50
CA SER A 32 -3.89 9.65 8.21
C SER A 32 -2.66 8.77 8.36
N HIS A 33 -1.61 9.28 8.99
CA HIS A 33 -0.38 8.53 9.25
C HIS A 33 -0.64 7.28 10.10
N TYR A 34 -1.50 7.41 11.10
CA TYR A 34 -1.88 6.28 11.96
C TYR A 34 -2.65 5.22 11.19
N TYR A 35 -3.64 5.62 10.39
CA TYR A 35 -4.47 4.72 9.59
C TYR A 35 -3.64 4.00 8.52
N THR A 36 -2.74 4.71 7.86
CA THR A 36 -1.81 4.12 6.91
C THR A 36 -0.91 3.09 7.59
N LEU A 37 -0.36 3.40 8.77
CA LEU A 37 0.46 2.45 9.52
C LEU A 37 -0.31 1.17 9.86
N ILE A 38 -1.51 1.29 10.42
CA ILE A 38 -2.34 0.14 10.82
C ILE A 38 -2.74 -0.69 9.59
N SER A 39 -3.26 -0.05 8.54
CA SER A 39 -3.73 -0.77 7.34
C SER A 39 -2.58 -1.48 6.63
N GLU A 40 -1.42 -0.85 6.47
CA GLU A 40 -0.26 -1.47 5.84
C GLU A 40 0.23 -2.71 6.61
N PHE A 41 0.25 -2.66 7.95
CA PHE A 41 0.61 -3.83 8.76
C PHE A 41 -0.45 -4.94 8.70
N MET A 42 -1.73 -4.60 8.68
CA MET A 42 -2.81 -5.59 8.59
C MET A 42 -2.88 -6.24 7.20
N LEU A 43 -2.62 -5.47 6.14
CA LEU A 43 -2.66 -5.94 4.74
C LEU A 43 -1.46 -6.81 4.34
N GLN A 44 -0.40 -6.86 5.14
CA GLN A 44 0.70 -7.81 4.88
C GLN A 44 0.16 -9.24 4.85
N GLN A 45 0.14 -9.86 3.66
CA GLN A 45 -0.34 -11.23 3.44
C GLN A 45 -1.81 -11.50 3.88
N THR A 46 -2.63 -10.44 3.98
CA THR A 46 -4.04 -10.56 4.35
C THR A 46 -4.90 -9.79 3.34
N GLN A 47 -6.01 -10.39 2.93
CA GLN A 47 -6.92 -9.80 1.96
C GLN A 47 -7.67 -8.58 2.54
N VAL A 48 -7.93 -7.57 1.71
CA VAL A 48 -8.66 -6.35 2.08
C VAL A 48 -10.00 -6.66 2.77
N LYS A 49 -10.79 -7.59 2.22
CA LYS A 49 -12.10 -7.97 2.79
C LYS A 49 -11.99 -8.44 4.25
N THR A 50 -10.96 -9.20 4.54
CA THR A 50 -10.67 -9.68 5.92
C THR A 50 -10.24 -8.52 6.82
N VAL A 51 -9.40 -7.60 6.31
CA VAL A 51 -8.84 -6.50 7.11
C VAL A 51 -9.89 -5.47 7.54
N ILE A 52 -10.90 -5.19 6.73
CA ILE A 52 -11.90 -4.14 7.00
C ILE A 52 -12.51 -4.21 8.42
N PRO A 53 -13.10 -5.33 8.86
CA PRO A 53 -13.69 -5.41 10.20
C PRO A 53 -12.64 -5.30 11.31
N TYR A 54 -11.46 -5.88 11.12
CA TYR A 54 -10.36 -5.78 12.09
C TYR A 54 -9.86 -4.35 12.23
N PHE A 55 -9.67 -3.64 11.14
CA PHE A 55 -9.25 -2.25 11.15
C PHE A 55 -10.24 -1.37 11.92
N LYS A 56 -11.54 -1.48 11.63
CA LYS A 56 -12.59 -0.71 12.31
C LYS A 56 -12.57 -0.95 13.82
N LYS A 57 -12.54 -2.21 14.26
CA LYS A 57 -12.47 -2.59 15.66
C LYS A 57 -11.17 -2.08 16.31
N PHE A 58 -10.04 -2.25 15.63
CA PHE A 58 -8.73 -1.88 16.15
C PHE A 58 -8.62 -0.37 16.40
N VAL A 59 -9.01 0.47 15.43
CA VAL A 59 -8.91 1.93 15.58
C VAL A 59 -9.95 2.51 16.54
N TYR A 60 -11.05 1.80 16.76
CA TYR A 60 -12.02 2.13 17.82
C TYR A 60 -11.39 1.90 19.22
N GLU A 61 -10.80 0.75 19.44
CA GLU A 61 -10.20 0.35 20.73
C GLU A 61 -8.85 1.05 21.01
N ILE A 62 -8.09 1.34 19.95
CA ILE A 62 -6.76 1.95 20.01
C ILE A 62 -6.74 3.11 18.99
N PRO A 63 -7.23 4.30 19.35
CA PRO A 63 -7.57 5.36 18.39
C PRO A 63 -6.36 6.13 17.84
N ASN A 64 -5.18 5.98 18.38
CA ASN A 64 -4.00 6.76 17.98
C ASN A 64 -2.69 6.05 18.35
N ILE A 65 -1.58 6.60 17.84
CA ILE A 65 -0.24 6.05 18.04
C ILE A 65 0.21 6.04 19.50
N LYS A 66 -0.25 7.02 20.30
CA LYS A 66 0.06 7.09 21.74
C LYS A 66 -0.61 5.95 22.51
N SER A 67 -1.89 5.70 22.24
CA SER A 67 -2.62 4.56 22.80
C SER A 67 -2.00 3.23 22.38
N LEU A 68 -1.61 3.09 21.10
CA LEU A 68 -0.95 1.90 20.57
C LEU A 68 0.39 1.63 21.27
N SER A 69 1.17 2.65 21.54
CA SER A 69 2.47 2.48 22.22
C SER A 69 2.36 1.94 23.65
N LYS A 70 1.22 2.20 24.30
CA LYS A 70 0.96 1.88 25.72
C LYS A 70 0.02 0.67 25.89
N VAL A 71 -0.63 0.20 24.83
CA VAL A 71 -1.60 -0.90 24.94
C VAL A 71 -0.96 -2.14 25.58
N ASP A 72 -1.72 -2.84 26.40
CA ASP A 72 -1.30 -4.13 26.95
C ASP A 72 -1.14 -5.17 25.83
N ASP A 73 -0.14 -6.06 25.95
CA ASP A 73 0.16 -7.04 24.90
C ASP A 73 -0.96 -8.08 24.74
N ARG A 74 -1.67 -8.46 25.81
CA ARG A 74 -2.81 -9.38 25.74
C ARG A 74 -3.95 -8.73 24.97
N LYS A 75 -4.28 -7.46 25.27
CA LYS A 75 -5.30 -6.68 24.54
C LYS A 75 -4.92 -6.54 23.06
N LEU A 76 -3.67 -6.20 22.76
CA LEU A 76 -3.16 -6.07 21.39
C LEU A 76 -3.32 -7.38 20.61
N LEU A 77 -2.87 -8.49 21.16
CA LEU A 77 -2.94 -9.81 20.51
C LEU A 77 -4.39 -10.29 20.36
N LYS A 78 -5.27 -10.02 21.31
CA LYS A 78 -6.71 -10.32 21.21
C LYS A 78 -7.39 -9.55 20.08
N LEU A 79 -7.02 -8.27 19.85
CA LEU A 79 -7.53 -7.48 18.73
C LEU A 79 -6.98 -7.95 17.38
N TRP A 80 -5.87 -8.69 17.38
CA TRP A 80 -5.23 -9.23 16.18
C TRP A 80 -5.58 -10.70 15.91
N GLU A 81 -6.30 -11.35 16.83
CA GLU A 81 -6.66 -12.77 16.76
C GLU A 81 -7.47 -13.05 15.48
N GLY A 82 -7.03 -14.05 14.70
CA GLY A 82 -7.61 -14.40 13.39
C GLY A 82 -6.91 -13.77 12.18
N LEU A 83 -6.11 -12.71 12.34
CA LEU A 83 -5.29 -12.15 11.23
C LEU A 83 -4.01 -12.95 10.95
N GLY A 84 -3.56 -13.75 11.94
CA GLY A 84 -2.30 -14.50 11.86
C GLY A 84 -1.05 -13.61 11.92
N TYR A 85 0.13 -14.25 11.84
CA TYR A 85 1.42 -13.55 11.84
C TYR A 85 1.54 -12.51 12.97
N TYR A 86 1.39 -12.94 14.22
CA TYR A 86 1.36 -12.08 15.42
C TYR A 86 2.59 -11.23 15.63
N SER A 87 3.72 -11.57 14.99
CA SER A 87 4.92 -10.73 14.95
C SER A 87 4.64 -9.33 14.36
N ARG A 88 3.68 -9.21 13.43
CA ARG A 88 3.24 -7.93 12.85
C ARG A 88 2.66 -7.02 13.95
N ALA A 89 1.76 -7.53 14.79
CA ALA A 89 1.18 -6.77 15.90
C ALA A 89 2.25 -6.29 16.89
N LYS A 90 3.19 -7.17 17.26
CA LYS A 90 4.31 -6.81 18.14
C LYS A 90 5.21 -5.75 17.51
N ASN A 91 5.54 -5.89 16.22
CA ASN A 91 6.33 -4.91 15.48
C ASN A 91 5.60 -3.58 15.35
N LEU A 92 4.29 -3.60 15.09
CA LEU A 92 3.45 -2.40 15.04
C LEU A 92 3.53 -1.59 16.35
N LYS A 93 3.40 -2.25 17.50
CA LYS A 93 3.55 -1.60 18.82
C LYS A 93 4.96 -1.05 19.05
N ARG A 94 6.00 -1.82 18.66
CA ARG A 94 7.40 -1.36 18.74
C ARG A 94 7.61 -0.13 17.87
N THR A 95 7.10 -0.14 16.65
CA THR A 95 7.13 1.00 15.73
C THR A 95 6.45 2.23 16.33
N ALA A 96 5.27 2.08 16.94
CA ALA A 96 4.59 3.18 17.61
C ALA A 96 5.46 3.81 18.76
N LYS A 97 6.13 2.97 19.55
CA LYS A 97 7.06 3.44 20.60
C LYS A 97 8.23 4.24 20.03
N LEU A 98 8.81 3.79 18.91
CA LEU A 98 9.93 4.47 18.25
C LEU A 98 9.51 5.79 17.62
N ILE A 99 8.33 5.86 16.98
CA ILE A 99 7.80 7.10 16.40
C ILE A 99 7.63 8.18 17.48
N LEU A 100 7.12 7.81 18.67
CA LEU A 100 6.93 8.78 19.77
C LEU A 100 8.23 9.33 20.35
N LYS A 101 9.37 8.66 20.14
CA LYS A 101 10.70 9.15 20.56
C LYS A 101 11.28 10.17 19.57
N ARG A 102 10.71 10.28 18.34
CA ARG A 102 11.22 11.20 17.32
C ARG A 102 10.77 12.65 17.57
N LYS A 103 11.48 13.62 16.96
CA LYS A 103 11.14 15.05 17.06
C LYS A 103 9.75 15.36 16.52
N LYS A 104 9.39 14.81 15.35
CA LYS A 104 8.04 14.90 14.75
C LYS A 104 7.15 13.80 15.32
N LYS A 105 6.75 13.93 16.58
CA LYS A 105 5.89 12.97 17.26
C LYS A 105 4.58 12.77 16.48
N HIS A 106 4.05 11.54 16.53
CA HIS A 106 2.80 11.12 15.89
C HIS A 106 2.81 11.00 14.35
N LEU A 107 3.86 11.45 13.68
CA LEU A 107 3.99 11.31 12.23
C LEU A 107 5.01 10.22 11.86
N LEU A 108 4.73 9.50 10.78
CA LEU A 108 5.68 8.56 10.19
C LEU A 108 6.90 9.33 9.64
N PRO A 109 8.09 8.73 9.61
CA PRO A 109 9.24 9.32 8.95
C PRO A 109 9.00 9.61 7.45
N ASP A 110 9.66 10.64 6.92
CA ASP A 110 9.53 11.11 5.55
C ASP A 110 10.70 10.72 4.64
N THR A 111 11.60 9.86 5.13
CA THR A 111 12.70 9.29 4.36
C THR A 111 12.66 7.76 4.30
N LEU A 112 13.15 7.19 3.20
CA LEU A 112 13.22 5.74 3.03
C LEU A 112 14.09 5.08 4.11
N LYS A 113 15.21 5.71 4.46
CA LYS A 113 16.15 5.22 5.47
C LYS A 113 15.46 5.09 6.82
N ASP A 114 14.88 6.18 7.31
CA ASP A 114 14.25 6.22 8.64
C ASP A 114 13.04 5.30 8.76
N LEU A 115 12.29 5.11 7.66
CA LEU A 115 11.17 4.18 7.63
C LEU A 115 11.65 2.72 7.75
N LYS A 116 12.73 2.36 7.07
CA LYS A 116 13.29 1.00 7.12
C LYS A 116 13.92 0.64 8.46
N GLU A 117 14.25 1.62 9.30
CA GLU A 117 14.70 1.40 10.68
C GLU A 117 13.56 0.96 11.62
N LEU A 118 12.30 1.14 11.19
CA LEU A 118 11.15 0.78 12.01
C LEU A 118 10.81 -0.72 11.87
N PRO A 119 10.58 -1.44 12.99
CA PRO A 119 10.30 -2.87 12.97
C PRO A 119 9.08 -3.23 12.11
N GLY A 120 9.24 -4.17 11.18
CA GLY A 120 8.18 -4.64 10.29
C GLY A 120 7.92 -3.76 9.06
N ILE A 121 8.71 -2.70 8.85
CA ILE A 121 8.65 -1.85 7.67
C ILE A 121 9.80 -2.20 6.72
N GLY A 122 9.46 -2.95 5.66
CA GLY A 122 10.37 -3.31 4.58
C GLY A 122 10.36 -2.32 3.41
N ASP A 123 10.99 -2.69 2.30
CA ASP A 123 11.08 -1.86 1.09
C ASP A 123 9.72 -1.46 0.53
N TYR A 124 8.78 -2.43 0.44
CA TYR A 124 7.41 -2.17 0.00
C TYR A 124 6.70 -1.16 0.92
N THR A 125 6.59 -1.47 2.22
CA THR A 125 5.84 -0.65 3.17
C THR A 125 6.41 0.76 3.29
N SER A 126 7.75 0.91 3.25
CA SER A 126 8.38 2.23 3.29
C SER A 126 8.05 3.08 2.06
N LYS A 127 8.05 2.50 0.85
CA LYS A 127 7.64 3.20 -0.38
C LYS A 127 6.13 3.50 -0.40
N ALA A 128 5.29 2.58 0.11
CA ALA A 128 3.86 2.81 0.25
C ALA A 128 3.59 4.03 1.15
N ILE A 129 4.21 4.09 2.31
CA ILE A 129 4.09 5.23 3.23
C ILE A 129 4.55 6.54 2.56
N LEU A 130 5.68 6.54 1.87
CA LEU A 130 6.18 7.74 1.17
C LEU A 130 5.22 8.24 0.09
N ALA A 131 4.62 7.35 -0.67
CA ALA A 131 3.63 7.71 -1.68
C ALA A 131 2.31 8.18 -1.03
N LEU A 132 1.81 7.45 -0.04
CA LEU A 132 0.49 7.69 0.56
C LEU A 132 0.47 8.91 1.48
N GLU A 133 1.51 9.15 2.28
CA GLU A 133 1.51 10.22 3.28
C GLU A 133 2.29 11.47 2.84
N TYR A 134 3.24 11.31 1.94
CA TYR A 134 4.14 12.39 1.51
C TYR A 134 4.06 12.70 0.01
N ASN A 135 3.16 12.03 -0.72
CA ASN A 135 2.97 12.19 -2.19
C ASN A 135 4.29 12.09 -2.98
N ARG A 136 5.26 11.32 -2.44
CA ARG A 136 6.57 11.13 -3.08
C ARG A 136 6.42 10.30 -4.35
N LYS A 137 7.15 10.67 -5.39
CA LYS A 137 7.17 9.98 -6.70
C LYS A 137 7.90 8.63 -6.60
N VAL A 138 7.31 7.69 -5.88
CA VAL A 138 7.76 6.31 -5.74
C VAL A 138 6.59 5.37 -5.96
N ILE A 139 6.87 4.17 -6.44
CA ILE A 139 5.87 3.11 -6.64
C ILE A 139 6.32 1.91 -5.79
N PRO A 140 5.54 1.50 -4.78
CA PRO A 140 5.80 0.28 -4.02
C PRO A 140 5.51 -0.93 -4.89
N LEU A 141 6.41 -1.92 -4.91
CA LEU A 141 6.25 -3.12 -5.70
C LEU A 141 5.65 -4.25 -4.86
N ASP A 142 4.32 -4.44 -4.97
CA ASP A 142 3.61 -5.62 -4.49
C ASP A 142 3.30 -6.60 -5.63
N GLY A 143 2.70 -7.74 -5.32
CA GLY A 143 2.34 -8.74 -6.34
C GLY A 143 1.34 -8.23 -7.39
N ASN A 144 0.49 -7.24 -7.06
CA ASN A 144 -0.45 -6.63 -8.02
C ASN A 144 0.28 -5.72 -9.00
N ILE A 145 1.12 -4.83 -8.49
CA ILE A 145 1.90 -3.89 -9.31
C ILE A 145 2.96 -4.65 -10.13
N GLU A 146 3.58 -5.68 -9.55
CA GLU A 146 4.48 -6.57 -10.27
C GLU A 146 3.77 -7.20 -11.49
N ARG A 147 2.60 -7.78 -11.29
CA ARG A 147 1.79 -8.37 -12.36
C ARG A 147 1.39 -7.35 -13.43
N LEU A 148 1.01 -6.13 -13.02
CA LEU A 148 0.71 -5.03 -13.95
C LEU A 148 1.91 -4.71 -14.84
N ILE A 149 3.10 -4.50 -14.26
CA ILE A 149 4.32 -4.19 -15.00
C ILE A 149 4.62 -5.31 -16.01
N LYS A 150 4.56 -6.55 -15.55
CA LYS A 150 4.82 -7.72 -16.39
C LYS A 150 3.89 -7.76 -17.59
N ARG A 151 2.60 -7.54 -17.40
CA ARG A 151 1.58 -7.63 -18.47
C ARG A 151 1.58 -6.41 -19.39
N ILE A 152 1.72 -5.20 -18.82
CA ILE A 152 1.72 -3.96 -19.64
C ILE A 152 2.93 -3.89 -20.55
N PHE A 153 4.11 -4.30 -20.06
CA PHE A 153 5.37 -4.17 -20.80
C PHE A 153 5.86 -5.48 -21.42
N TYR A 154 4.97 -6.48 -21.57
CA TYR A 154 5.24 -7.75 -22.23
C TYR A 154 6.53 -8.44 -21.77
N LEU A 155 6.71 -8.59 -20.50
CA LEU A 155 7.88 -9.26 -19.96
C LEU A 155 7.64 -10.78 -19.88
N ARG A 156 7.54 -11.48 -21.04
CA ARG A 156 7.17 -12.91 -21.11
C ARG A 156 8.15 -13.88 -20.44
N LYS A 157 9.45 -13.59 -20.46
CA LYS A 157 10.47 -14.44 -19.80
C LYS A 157 10.60 -14.10 -18.30
N ILE A 158 9.53 -14.17 -17.59
CA ILE A 158 9.29 -13.48 -16.32
C ILE A 158 9.80 -14.23 -15.10
N ASN A 159 9.96 -15.55 -15.19
CA ASN A 159 10.51 -16.34 -14.08
C ASN A 159 11.99 -16.07 -13.85
N GLU A 160 12.68 -15.43 -14.80
CA GLU A 160 14.09 -15.08 -14.74
C GLU A 160 14.37 -13.61 -14.37
N ILE A 161 13.32 -12.75 -14.31
CA ILE A 161 13.53 -11.34 -13.96
C ILE A 161 13.62 -11.21 -12.43
N LYS A 162 14.80 -10.99 -11.93
CA LYS A 162 15.05 -10.69 -10.52
C LYS A 162 14.21 -9.50 -10.08
N LYS A 163 13.75 -9.51 -8.84
CA LYS A 163 12.91 -8.46 -8.24
C LYS A 163 13.54 -7.06 -8.36
N GLU A 164 14.84 -6.97 -8.29
CA GLU A 164 15.62 -5.73 -8.47
C GLU A 164 15.37 -5.11 -9.84
N ASN A 165 15.35 -5.91 -10.90
CA ASN A 165 15.10 -5.46 -12.28
C ASN A 165 13.65 -4.98 -12.46
N LEU A 166 12.69 -5.56 -11.76
CA LEU A 166 11.30 -5.09 -11.77
C LEU A 166 11.15 -3.76 -11.02
N ILE A 167 11.88 -3.57 -9.93
CA ILE A 167 11.92 -2.29 -9.21
C ILE A 167 12.39 -1.17 -10.14
N LEU A 168 13.44 -1.42 -10.92
CA LEU A 168 13.94 -0.46 -11.91
C LEU A 168 12.88 -0.15 -13.00
N LYS A 169 11.98 -1.09 -13.31
CA LYS A 169 10.94 -0.90 -14.32
C LYS A 169 9.69 -0.18 -13.79
N THR A 170 9.57 0.07 -12.49
CA THR A 170 8.43 0.84 -11.95
C THR A 170 8.33 2.23 -12.55
N HIS A 171 9.45 2.86 -12.95
CA HIS A 171 9.46 4.16 -13.62
C HIS A 171 8.72 4.16 -14.97
N LEU A 172 8.59 3.00 -15.63
CA LEU A 172 7.86 2.87 -16.89
C LEU A 172 6.35 3.08 -16.73
N LEU A 173 5.82 2.89 -15.53
CA LEU A 173 4.42 3.23 -15.21
C LEU A 173 4.20 4.75 -15.13
N GLY A 174 5.28 5.53 -15.03
CA GLY A 174 5.24 6.97 -14.82
C GLY A 174 4.87 7.36 -13.39
N TYR A 175 4.73 8.68 -13.20
CA TYR A 175 4.36 9.28 -11.93
C TYR A 175 3.26 10.31 -12.15
N SER A 176 2.62 10.75 -11.07
CA SER A 176 1.58 11.76 -11.10
C SER A 176 1.83 12.83 -10.04
N SER A 177 1.26 14.03 -10.23
CA SER A 177 1.16 15.03 -9.16
C SER A 177 0.25 14.54 -8.02
N ARG A 178 -0.70 13.63 -8.33
CA ARG A 178 -1.55 12.90 -7.40
C ARG A 178 -0.96 11.52 -7.10
N GLN A 179 0.30 11.45 -6.64
CA GLN A 179 1.01 10.18 -6.49
C GLN A 179 0.35 9.24 -5.47
N ARG A 180 -0.22 9.77 -4.39
CA ARG A 180 -1.03 9.03 -3.43
C ARG A 180 -2.16 8.27 -4.12
N ASP A 181 -2.97 8.99 -4.90
CA ASP A 181 -4.11 8.38 -5.61
C ASP A 181 -3.64 7.43 -6.68
N TYR A 182 -2.56 7.76 -7.37
CA TYR A 182 -2.03 6.95 -8.44
C TYR A 182 -1.50 5.58 -7.94
N VAL A 183 -0.80 5.55 -6.82
CA VAL A 183 -0.35 4.28 -6.21
C VAL A 183 -1.54 3.45 -5.76
N GLN A 184 -2.54 4.06 -5.13
CA GLN A 184 -3.78 3.36 -4.79
C GLN A 184 -4.50 2.84 -6.03
N ALA A 185 -4.55 3.64 -7.12
CA ALA A 185 -5.15 3.25 -8.38
C ALA A 185 -4.48 2.03 -9.02
N LEU A 186 -3.14 1.95 -8.97
CA LEU A 186 -2.39 0.78 -9.44
C LEU A 186 -2.72 -0.48 -8.63
N MET A 187 -2.81 -0.36 -7.30
CA MET A 187 -3.19 -1.46 -6.41
C MET A 187 -4.64 -1.94 -6.69
N GLU A 188 -5.58 -0.99 -6.85
CA GLU A 188 -6.98 -1.29 -7.19
C GLU A 188 -7.10 -1.96 -8.56
N LEU A 189 -6.44 -1.42 -9.57
CA LEU A 189 -6.45 -1.98 -10.93
C LEU A 189 -5.93 -3.42 -10.92
N GLY A 190 -4.83 -3.68 -10.20
CA GLY A 190 -4.29 -5.02 -10.04
C GLY A 190 -5.21 -5.96 -9.27
N SER A 191 -5.95 -5.46 -8.29
CA SER A 191 -6.85 -6.26 -7.46
C SER A 191 -8.20 -6.53 -8.13
N LEU A 192 -8.79 -5.54 -8.79
CA LEU A 192 -10.18 -5.60 -9.28
C LEU A 192 -10.27 -6.02 -10.76
N ILE A 193 -9.34 -5.56 -11.59
CA ILE A 193 -9.38 -5.73 -13.05
C ILE A 193 -8.31 -6.71 -13.52
N CYS A 194 -7.04 -6.41 -13.27
CA CYS A 194 -5.92 -7.23 -13.73
C CYS A 194 -5.66 -8.41 -12.78
N LYS A 195 -6.66 -9.25 -12.54
CA LYS A 195 -6.59 -10.40 -11.62
C LYS A 195 -5.54 -11.43 -12.06
N PRO A 196 -5.03 -12.29 -11.15
CA PRO A 196 -4.09 -13.37 -11.52
C PRO A 196 -4.66 -14.30 -12.58
N SER A 197 -5.87 -14.84 -12.37
CA SER A 197 -6.70 -15.59 -13.31
C SER A 197 -7.86 -14.73 -13.78
N ASP A 198 -8.31 -14.95 -15.01
CA ASP A 198 -9.47 -14.30 -15.64
C ASP A 198 -9.49 -12.76 -15.48
N PRO A 199 -8.47 -12.06 -15.99
CA PRO A 199 -8.43 -10.62 -15.92
C PRO A 199 -9.55 -9.98 -16.74
N LEU A 200 -10.20 -8.96 -16.20
CA LEU A 200 -11.31 -8.24 -16.83
C LEU A 200 -10.78 -7.21 -17.85
N CYS A 201 -10.11 -7.69 -18.90
CA CYS A 201 -9.39 -6.84 -19.87
C CYS A 201 -10.31 -5.85 -20.60
N ASN A 202 -11.56 -6.20 -20.89
CA ASN A 202 -12.53 -5.31 -21.53
C ASN A 202 -12.86 -4.07 -20.67
N ASN A 203 -12.74 -4.18 -19.34
CA ASN A 203 -13.01 -3.09 -18.38
C ASN A 203 -11.72 -2.35 -18.00
N CYS A 204 -10.56 -2.70 -18.59
CA CYS A 204 -9.28 -2.12 -18.23
C CYS A 204 -9.08 -0.77 -18.92
N PRO A 205 -8.77 0.32 -18.20
CA PRO A 205 -8.59 1.65 -18.78
C PRO A 205 -7.40 1.75 -19.74
N ILE A 206 -6.52 0.76 -19.72
CA ILE A 206 -5.30 0.71 -20.53
C ILE A 206 -5.24 -0.55 -21.41
N ASN A 207 -6.40 -1.18 -21.72
CA ASN A 207 -6.45 -2.41 -22.51
C ASN A 207 -5.75 -2.28 -23.87
N ASN A 208 -5.96 -1.16 -24.57
CA ASN A 208 -5.35 -0.85 -25.87
C ASN A 208 -3.83 -0.55 -25.81
N LYS A 209 -3.21 -0.66 -24.65
CA LYS A 209 -1.78 -0.43 -24.42
C LYS A 209 -1.11 -1.61 -23.70
N CYS A 210 -1.88 -2.62 -23.38
CA CYS A 210 -1.43 -3.78 -22.66
C CYS A 210 -1.04 -4.90 -23.63
N CYS A 211 0.22 -5.30 -23.63
CA CYS A 211 0.71 -6.36 -24.51
C CYS A 211 0.19 -7.77 -24.15
N LEU A 212 -0.65 -7.92 -23.15
CA LEU A 212 -1.28 -9.20 -22.83
C LEU A 212 -2.32 -9.59 -23.91
N LEU A 213 -2.90 -8.59 -24.61
CA LEU A 213 -3.96 -8.78 -25.60
C LEU A 213 -3.42 -8.95 -27.04
N TYR A 214 -2.12 -8.86 -27.21
CA TYR A 214 -1.41 -9.03 -28.50
C TYR A 214 -0.28 -10.08 -28.26
#